data_8df51437a6423a6664ea14745f4a2c06
#
_entry.id   8df51437a6423a6664ea14745f4a2c06
#
_cell.length_a   1.000
_cell.length_b   1.000
_cell.length_c   1.000
_cell.angle_alpha   90.00
_cell.angle_beta   90.00
_cell.angle_gamma   90.00
#
_symmetry.space_group_name_H-M   'P 1'
#
loop_
_entity.id
_entity.type
_entity.pdbx_description
1 polymer ?
#
loop_
_entity_poly.entity_id
_entity_poly.type
_entity_poly.pdbx_seq_one_letter_code
_entity_poly.pdbx_strand_id
1 'polypeptide(L)'
;MAELKLTHVTKRFGKDVLAVKDLSLDVHDGEFLVLLGPSGCGKTTAMRMVAGLEEVTEGTILIDDVEVTDLPPRKRDISMIFQNYAVWPHMTVFDNIAYALKLKKIDKSTIETTVNDVATMVKIGNLLERYPSQLSGGQQQRVAVARAIAVKPKVFLMDEPLSNLDAMLRITMRTELKAIHANTEATTVFVTHDQAEALSMADRIVVMKDGEIVQVGTPDEVYDQSATVFVASFIGTPPTNFIDVELAQQNGSYHVISQDMDLTLDEVQAALLIEHGKSSYIVGVRPENILQVDEEDAVLSATCLVSEPQGSHQIVAFEVDDKLLKIVAPPQPRVNSGDMVHMSFKPGSEAFFDKETGIRI
;
A
#
# COMPACT_ATOMS: atom_id res chain seq x y z
N MET A 1 7.24 14.71 18.77
CA MET A 1 6.80 14.03 17.56
C MET A 1 6.92 15.06 16.47
N ALA A 2 6.76 14.76 15.23
CA ALA A 2 7.09 15.71 14.19
C ALA A 2 6.17 15.55 12.96
N GLU A 3 5.72 16.65 12.40
CA GLU A 3 5.09 16.72 11.09
C GLU A 3 6.15 16.66 10.00
N LEU A 4 5.88 15.93 8.89
CA LEU A 4 6.72 15.92 7.70
C LEU A 4 5.94 16.52 6.53
N LYS A 5 6.50 17.54 5.89
CA LYS A 5 5.86 18.22 4.77
C LYS A 5 6.78 18.26 3.56
N LEU A 6 6.26 17.78 2.44
CA LEU A 6 6.86 17.90 1.12
C LEU A 6 6.04 18.88 0.30
N THR A 7 6.69 19.87 -0.34
CA THR A 7 6.01 20.89 -1.13
C THR A 7 6.67 20.96 -2.51
N HIS A 8 5.93 20.59 -3.55
CA HIS A 8 6.37 20.61 -4.94
C HIS A 8 7.71 19.90 -5.19
N VAL A 9 7.94 18.77 -4.48
CA VAL A 9 9.22 18.05 -4.52
C VAL A 9 9.36 17.30 -5.84
N THR A 10 10.44 17.60 -6.56
CA THR A 10 10.76 16.99 -7.85
C THR A 10 12.16 16.40 -7.81
N LYS A 11 12.33 15.21 -8.39
CA LYS A 11 13.64 14.58 -8.61
C LYS A 11 13.85 14.23 -10.07
N ARG A 12 14.92 14.80 -10.63
CA ARG A 12 15.39 14.52 -11.99
C ARG A 12 16.80 13.90 -11.94
N PHE A 13 16.94 12.74 -12.57
CA PHE A 13 18.25 12.12 -12.80
C PHE A 13 18.72 12.41 -14.23
N GLY A 14 19.85 13.07 -14.37
CA GLY A 14 20.36 13.49 -15.67
C GLY A 14 19.39 14.44 -16.38
N LYS A 15 19.24 14.26 -17.71
CA LYS A 15 18.36 15.10 -18.53
C LYS A 15 16.96 14.49 -18.73
N ASP A 16 16.85 13.16 -18.68
CA ASP A 16 15.67 12.46 -19.24
C ASP A 16 14.82 11.71 -18.22
N VAL A 17 15.37 11.38 -17.03
CA VAL A 17 14.64 10.58 -16.06
C VAL A 17 14.06 11.46 -14.96
N LEU A 18 12.73 11.63 -14.98
CA LEU A 18 11.98 12.32 -13.95
C LEU A 18 11.38 11.25 -13.01
N ALA A 19 12.07 11.02 -11.89
CA ALA A 19 11.73 9.93 -10.96
C ALA A 19 10.63 10.30 -9.95
N VAL A 20 10.54 11.57 -9.58
CA VAL A 20 9.45 12.14 -8.75
C VAL A 20 9.06 13.47 -9.38
N LYS A 21 7.75 13.69 -9.52
CA LYS A 21 7.18 14.82 -10.25
C LYS A 21 6.24 15.59 -9.33
N ASP A 22 6.62 16.81 -8.97
CA ASP A 22 5.76 17.77 -8.27
C ASP A 22 5.02 17.18 -7.05
N LEU A 23 5.74 16.38 -6.25
CA LEU A 23 5.16 15.65 -5.14
C LEU A 23 4.92 16.60 -3.96
N SER A 24 3.64 16.77 -3.59
CA SER A 24 3.22 17.52 -2.41
C SER A 24 2.47 16.58 -1.47
N LEU A 25 2.93 16.49 -0.21
CA LEU A 25 2.43 15.54 0.77
C LEU A 25 2.68 16.05 2.18
N ASP A 26 1.61 16.07 2.98
CA ASP A 26 1.68 16.35 4.42
C ASP A 26 1.49 15.03 5.19
N VAL A 27 2.44 14.69 6.06
CA VAL A 27 2.40 13.55 6.98
C VAL A 27 2.21 14.10 8.38
N HIS A 28 1.12 13.70 9.02
CA HIS A 28 0.75 14.23 10.34
C HIS A 28 1.63 13.66 11.46
N ASP A 29 1.71 14.39 12.56
CA ASP A 29 2.43 13.95 13.74
C ASP A 29 1.89 12.61 14.27
N GLY A 30 2.81 11.64 14.45
CA GLY A 30 2.48 10.28 14.89
C GLY A 30 1.80 9.39 13.85
N GLU A 31 1.63 9.83 12.60
CA GLU A 31 0.99 9.07 11.53
C GLU A 31 1.87 7.92 11.02
N PHE A 32 1.25 6.78 10.72
CA PHE A 32 1.85 5.70 9.95
C PHE A 32 1.43 5.83 8.47
N LEU A 33 2.23 6.53 7.69
CA LEU A 33 1.98 6.72 6.26
C LEU A 33 2.66 5.63 5.43
N VAL A 34 1.93 5.05 4.47
CA VAL A 34 2.49 4.06 3.54
C VAL A 34 2.55 4.62 2.13
N LEU A 35 3.74 4.61 1.52
CA LEU A 35 3.92 4.84 0.09
C LEU A 35 3.80 3.50 -0.64
N LEU A 36 2.76 3.34 -1.44
CA LEU A 36 2.42 2.12 -2.17
C LEU A 36 2.44 2.38 -3.69
N GLY A 37 2.85 1.41 -4.47
CA GLY A 37 2.84 1.51 -5.93
C GLY A 37 3.76 0.49 -6.60
N PRO A 38 3.72 0.35 -7.92
CA PRO A 38 4.56 -0.58 -8.67
C PRO A 38 6.06 -0.26 -8.52
N SER A 39 6.89 -1.24 -8.86
CA SER A 39 8.35 -1.04 -8.84
C SER A 39 8.75 0.08 -9.81
N GLY A 40 9.67 0.96 -9.38
CA GLY A 40 10.15 2.09 -10.18
C GLY A 40 9.25 3.32 -10.21
N CYS A 41 8.11 3.37 -9.50
CA CYS A 41 7.23 4.55 -9.50
C CYS A 41 7.70 5.73 -8.64
N GLY A 42 8.90 5.69 -8.04
CA GLY A 42 9.48 6.84 -7.33
C GLY A 42 9.44 6.78 -5.80
N LYS A 43 8.78 5.80 -5.14
CA LYS A 43 8.63 5.68 -3.67
C LYS A 43 9.96 5.77 -2.91
N THR A 44 10.90 4.87 -3.22
CA THR A 44 12.23 4.85 -2.60
C THR A 44 13.00 6.15 -2.85
N THR A 45 12.86 6.75 -4.04
CA THR A 45 13.46 8.05 -4.35
C THR A 45 12.89 9.15 -3.48
N ALA A 46 11.57 9.24 -3.36
CA ALA A 46 10.89 10.21 -2.49
C ALA A 46 11.36 10.06 -1.04
N MET A 47 11.38 8.84 -0.51
CA MET A 47 11.84 8.59 0.85
C MET A 47 13.33 8.90 1.04
N ARG A 48 14.20 8.60 0.05
CA ARG A 48 15.63 8.96 0.11
C ARG A 48 15.86 10.46 0.09
N MET A 49 15.03 11.23 -0.60
CA MET A 49 15.05 12.70 -0.53
C MET A 49 14.68 13.19 0.88
N VAL A 50 13.64 12.60 1.52
CA VAL A 50 13.32 12.89 2.92
C VAL A 50 14.49 12.54 3.85
N ALA A 51 15.17 11.43 3.60
CA ALA A 51 16.35 11.01 4.37
C ALA A 51 17.58 11.88 4.14
N GLY A 52 17.62 12.71 3.09
CA GLY A 52 18.82 13.46 2.66
C GLY A 52 19.90 12.58 2.07
N LEU A 53 19.53 11.39 1.60
CA LEU A 53 20.40 10.46 0.88
C LEU A 53 20.36 10.70 -0.64
N GLU A 54 19.36 11.46 -1.09
CA GLU A 54 19.20 11.90 -2.47
C GLU A 54 18.86 13.39 -2.47
N GLU A 55 19.48 14.15 -3.36
CA GLU A 55 19.25 15.59 -3.50
C GLU A 55 17.88 15.87 -4.14
N VAL A 56 17.19 16.87 -3.64
CA VAL A 56 15.96 17.43 -4.24
C VAL A 56 16.37 18.30 -5.43
N THR A 57 15.70 18.14 -6.57
CA THR A 57 15.94 19.00 -7.74
C THR A 57 15.16 20.30 -7.64
N GLU A 58 13.89 20.21 -7.22
CA GLU A 58 12.98 21.35 -7.02
C GLU A 58 12.06 21.06 -5.83
N GLY A 59 11.58 22.10 -5.17
CA GLY A 59 10.68 21.99 -4.02
C GLY A 59 11.39 21.98 -2.68
N THR A 60 10.63 21.80 -1.60
CA THR A 60 11.12 21.88 -0.22
C THR A 60 10.61 20.73 0.64
N ILE A 61 11.41 20.35 1.65
CA ILE A 61 11.08 19.35 2.67
C ILE A 61 11.24 19.99 4.04
N LEU A 62 10.19 19.94 4.87
CA LEU A 62 10.21 20.39 6.25
C LEU A 62 9.97 19.20 7.18
N ILE A 63 10.65 19.21 8.32
CA ILE A 63 10.36 18.36 9.49
C ILE A 63 10.02 19.31 10.63
N ASP A 64 8.80 19.26 11.12
CA ASP A 64 8.17 20.36 11.88
C ASP A 64 8.26 21.66 11.06
N ASP A 65 8.64 22.77 11.67
CA ASP A 65 8.85 24.07 11.02
C ASP A 65 10.27 24.26 10.47
N VAL A 66 11.10 23.19 10.48
CA VAL A 66 12.51 23.28 10.04
C VAL A 66 12.66 22.76 8.63
N GLU A 67 13.12 23.63 7.73
CA GLU A 67 13.49 23.21 6.38
C GLU A 67 14.76 22.36 6.42
N VAL A 68 14.66 21.14 5.85
CA VAL A 68 15.74 20.15 5.86
C VAL A 68 16.21 19.79 4.43
N THR A 69 15.69 20.45 3.42
CA THR A 69 15.93 20.15 1.99
C THR A 69 17.41 19.91 1.69
N ASP A 70 18.29 20.83 2.09
CA ASP A 70 19.73 20.78 1.84
C ASP A 70 20.56 20.22 3.01
N LEU A 71 19.88 19.78 4.09
CA LEU A 71 20.59 19.24 5.25
C LEU A 71 21.04 17.79 5.00
N PRO A 72 22.27 17.44 5.40
CA PRO A 72 22.70 16.04 5.33
C PRO A 72 21.93 15.17 6.34
N PRO A 73 21.83 13.83 6.12
CA PRO A 73 21.02 12.91 6.95
C PRO A 73 21.22 13.07 8.46
N ARG A 74 22.46 13.23 8.89
CA ARG A 74 22.84 13.37 10.33
C ARG A 74 22.25 14.61 11.03
N LYS A 75 21.70 15.57 10.28
CA LYS A 75 21.11 16.81 10.81
C LYS A 75 19.57 16.83 10.72
N ARG A 76 18.94 15.78 10.19
CA ARG A 76 17.49 15.74 9.95
C ARG A 76 16.69 15.10 11.10
N ASP A 77 17.37 14.57 12.12
CA ASP A 77 16.76 13.86 13.26
C ASP A 77 15.83 12.72 12.86
N ILE A 78 16.23 11.95 11.86
CA ILE A 78 15.52 10.80 11.31
C ILE A 78 16.27 9.50 11.59
N SER A 79 15.55 8.38 11.51
CA SER A 79 16.13 7.04 11.41
C SER A 79 15.58 6.32 10.20
N MET A 80 16.40 5.47 9.58
CA MET A 80 16.01 4.72 8.39
C MET A 80 16.37 3.24 8.52
N ILE A 81 15.40 2.38 8.17
CA ILE A 81 15.61 0.95 7.92
C ILE A 81 15.69 0.75 6.41
N PHE A 82 16.81 0.17 5.96
CA PHE A 82 17.03 -0.17 4.57
C PHE A 82 16.49 -1.56 4.24
N GLN A 83 16.18 -1.82 2.99
CA GLN A 83 15.70 -3.10 2.47
C GLN A 83 16.62 -4.29 2.84
N ASN A 84 17.92 -4.07 2.90
CA ASN A 84 18.93 -5.06 3.28
C ASN A 84 19.32 -5.00 4.77
N TYR A 85 18.49 -4.32 5.60
CA TYR A 85 18.68 -4.08 7.04
C TYR A 85 19.95 -3.26 7.39
N ALA A 86 20.98 -3.26 6.57
CA ALA A 86 22.26 -2.56 6.74
C ALA A 86 22.88 -2.74 8.15
N VAL A 87 22.78 -3.95 8.70
CA VAL A 87 23.38 -4.30 10.01
C VAL A 87 24.89 -4.48 9.83
N TRP A 88 25.69 -3.87 10.72
CA TRP A 88 27.15 -3.95 10.65
C TRP A 88 27.66 -5.35 11.06
N PRO A 89 28.24 -6.13 10.13
CA PRO A 89 28.58 -7.55 10.38
C PRO A 89 29.71 -7.77 11.37
N HIS A 90 30.56 -6.77 11.56
CA HIS A 90 31.72 -6.80 12.47
C HIS A 90 31.41 -6.33 13.89
N MET A 91 30.17 -5.95 14.17
CA MET A 91 29.69 -5.49 15.47
C MET A 91 28.72 -6.50 16.07
N THR A 92 28.69 -6.63 17.39
CA THR A 92 27.64 -7.39 18.09
C THR A 92 26.28 -6.73 17.92
N VAL A 93 25.20 -7.40 18.29
CA VAL A 93 23.83 -6.82 18.34
C VAL A 93 23.84 -5.61 19.27
N PHE A 94 24.43 -5.72 20.45
CA PHE A 94 24.58 -4.59 21.39
C PHE A 94 25.24 -3.39 20.73
N ASP A 95 26.40 -3.59 20.09
CA ASP A 95 27.15 -2.53 19.46
C ASP A 95 26.42 -1.89 18.27
N ASN A 96 25.69 -2.69 17.49
CA ASN A 96 24.83 -2.20 16.41
C ASN A 96 23.78 -1.22 16.96
N ILE A 97 23.10 -1.56 18.04
CA ILE A 97 22.08 -0.70 18.65
C ILE A 97 22.70 0.53 19.32
N ALA A 98 23.80 0.32 20.05
CA ALA A 98 24.48 1.38 20.80
C ALA A 98 25.22 2.41 19.93
N TYR A 99 25.51 2.07 18.67
CA TYR A 99 26.44 2.87 17.83
C TYR A 99 26.04 4.34 17.71
N ALA A 100 24.79 4.61 17.35
CA ALA A 100 24.32 5.98 17.18
C ALA A 100 24.26 6.76 18.51
N LEU A 101 23.98 6.08 19.63
CA LEU A 101 23.99 6.67 20.95
C LEU A 101 25.43 7.06 21.36
N LYS A 102 26.41 6.20 21.04
CA LYS A 102 27.85 6.50 21.25
C LYS A 102 28.29 7.73 20.45
N LEU A 103 27.82 7.87 19.18
CA LEU A 103 28.10 9.04 18.35
C LEU A 103 27.48 10.33 18.91
N LYS A 104 26.29 10.24 19.52
CA LYS A 104 25.64 11.36 20.25
C LYS A 104 26.30 11.64 21.61
N LYS A 105 27.36 10.90 21.98
CA LYS A 105 28.10 11.02 23.25
C LYS A 105 27.21 10.85 24.51
N ILE A 106 26.21 9.99 24.41
CA ILE A 106 25.39 9.60 25.56
C ILE A 106 26.26 8.82 26.55
N ASP A 107 26.01 8.97 27.83
CA ASP A 107 26.76 8.25 28.88
C ASP A 107 26.52 6.73 28.81
N LYS A 108 27.50 5.96 29.32
CA LYS A 108 27.52 4.52 29.21
C LYS A 108 26.30 3.85 29.90
N SER A 109 25.90 4.35 31.06
CA SER A 109 24.80 3.77 31.81
C SER A 109 23.46 3.97 31.10
N THR A 110 23.22 5.14 30.51
CA THR A 110 22.06 5.43 29.68
C THR A 110 22.04 4.58 28.40
N ILE A 111 23.21 4.37 27.77
CA ILE A 111 23.32 3.47 26.60
C ILE A 111 22.92 2.05 26.97
N GLU A 112 23.47 1.50 28.07
CA GLU A 112 23.17 0.13 28.53
C GLU A 112 21.67 -0.03 28.80
N THR A 113 21.06 0.91 29.51
CA THR A 113 19.60 0.89 29.78
C THR A 113 18.79 0.95 28.49
N THR A 114 19.07 1.94 27.62
CA THR A 114 18.34 2.11 26.35
C THR A 114 18.45 0.88 25.46
N VAL A 115 19.65 0.28 25.32
CA VAL A 115 19.84 -0.91 24.51
C VAL A 115 19.04 -2.09 25.06
N ASN A 116 19.04 -2.30 26.39
CA ASN A 116 18.27 -3.39 27.00
C ASN A 116 16.76 -3.19 26.85
N ASP A 117 16.25 -1.96 27.04
CA ASP A 117 14.84 -1.64 26.89
C ASP A 117 14.37 -1.88 25.46
N VAL A 118 15.12 -1.36 24.47
CA VAL A 118 14.80 -1.54 23.06
C VAL A 118 14.92 -3.00 22.63
N ALA A 119 15.98 -3.72 23.07
CA ALA A 119 16.15 -5.13 22.79
C ALA A 119 15.03 -6.00 23.36
N THR A 120 14.49 -5.62 24.53
CA THR A 120 13.32 -6.26 25.15
C THR A 120 12.07 -5.99 24.32
N MET A 121 11.84 -4.73 23.90
CA MET A 121 10.70 -4.32 23.07
C MET A 121 10.62 -5.13 21.77
N VAL A 122 11.74 -5.34 21.10
CA VAL A 122 11.80 -6.14 19.85
C VAL A 122 12.13 -7.62 20.06
N LYS A 123 12.13 -8.13 21.31
CA LYS A 123 12.33 -9.54 21.69
C LYS A 123 13.66 -10.15 21.24
N ILE A 124 14.77 -9.39 21.37
CA ILE A 124 16.14 -9.85 21.05
C ILE A 124 17.12 -9.71 22.23
N GLY A 125 16.63 -9.51 23.45
CA GLY A 125 17.48 -9.29 24.63
C GLY A 125 18.50 -10.41 24.87
N ASN A 126 18.17 -11.67 24.52
CA ASN A 126 19.07 -12.82 24.63
C ASN A 126 20.10 -12.95 23.49
N LEU A 127 20.10 -12.01 22.54
CA LEU A 127 20.96 -12.03 21.35
C LEU A 127 22.02 -10.91 21.35
N LEU A 128 22.09 -10.07 22.39
CA LEU A 128 22.91 -8.86 22.44
C LEU A 128 24.40 -9.12 22.17
N GLU A 129 24.93 -10.27 22.62
CA GLU A 129 26.35 -10.64 22.45
C GLU A 129 26.64 -11.34 21.12
N ARG A 130 25.61 -11.61 20.28
CA ARG A 130 25.79 -12.29 19.00
C ARG A 130 26.19 -11.32 17.90
N TYR A 131 26.82 -11.87 16.87
CA TYR A 131 27.12 -11.18 15.62
C TYR A 131 26.00 -11.41 14.59
N PRO A 132 25.78 -10.52 13.63
CA PRO A 132 24.75 -10.66 12.59
C PRO A 132 24.79 -11.99 11.81
N SER A 133 25.99 -12.54 11.59
CA SER A 133 26.17 -13.83 10.91
C SER A 133 25.58 -15.03 11.67
N GLN A 134 25.24 -14.86 12.95
CA GLN A 134 24.67 -15.88 13.82
C GLN A 134 23.14 -15.72 13.96
N LEU A 135 22.53 -14.81 13.19
CA LEU A 135 21.13 -14.44 13.28
C LEU A 135 20.35 -14.83 12.02
N SER A 136 19.10 -15.23 12.20
CA SER A 136 18.16 -15.37 11.08
C SER A 136 17.80 -14.00 10.49
N GLY A 137 17.24 -13.98 9.27
CA GLY A 137 16.82 -12.73 8.61
C GLY A 137 15.85 -11.89 9.46
N GLY A 138 14.86 -12.53 10.09
CA GLY A 138 13.94 -11.83 10.99
C GLY A 138 14.62 -11.29 12.25
N GLN A 139 15.64 -11.99 12.78
CA GLN A 139 16.43 -11.46 13.90
C GLN A 139 17.29 -10.28 13.49
N GLN A 140 17.89 -10.31 12.29
CA GLN A 140 18.65 -9.16 11.74
C GLN A 140 17.73 -7.95 11.52
N GLN A 141 16.51 -8.16 11.03
CA GLN A 141 15.52 -7.10 10.91
C GLN A 141 15.18 -6.47 12.27
N ARG A 142 14.91 -7.27 13.29
CA ARG A 142 14.67 -6.76 14.65
C ARG A 142 15.86 -5.97 15.19
N VAL A 143 17.09 -6.35 14.86
CA VAL A 143 18.29 -5.56 15.19
C VAL A 143 18.26 -4.21 14.46
N ALA A 144 17.90 -4.17 13.17
CA ALA A 144 17.77 -2.93 12.41
C ALA A 144 16.67 -2.01 12.98
N VAL A 145 15.52 -2.57 13.36
CA VAL A 145 14.44 -1.85 14.04
C VAL A 145 14.93 -1.30 15.39
N ALA A 146 15.55 -2.14 16.23
CA ALA A 146 16.09 -1.74 17.52
C ALA A 146 17.08 -0.58 17.40
N ARG A 147 18.02 -0.68 16.45
CA ARG A 147 18.97 0.37 16.14
C ARG A 147 18.30 1.69 15.77
N ALA A 148 17.22 1.62 14.99
CA ALA A 148 16.53 2.79 14.49
C ALA A 148 15.70 3.50 15.58
N ILE A 149 15.03 2.77 16.46
CA ILE A 149 14.21 3.36 17.54
C ILE A 149 15.05 3.80 18.77
N ALA A 150 16.24 3.22 18.98
CA ALA A 150 17.08 3.55 20.12
C ALA A 150 17.44 5.05 20.21
N VAL A 151 17.54 5.73 19.07
CA VAL A 151 17.86 7.16 19.01
C VAL A 151 16.67 8.09 19.15
N LYS A 152 15.45 7.54 19.28
CA LYS A 152 14.16 8.26 19.36
C LYS A 152 14.05 9.31 18.26
N PRO A 153 14.00 8.91 16.98
CA PRO A 153 13.95 9.84 15.87
C PRO A 153 12.61 10.59 15.84
N LYS A 154 12.60 11.77 15.23
CA LYS A 154 11.37 12.51 14.92
C LYS A 154 10.57 11.83 13.83
N VAL A 155 11.24 11.37 12.77
CA VAL A 155 10.64 10.65 11.64
C VAL A 155 11.34 9.31 11.44
N PHE A 156 10.55 8.26 11.31
CA PHE A 156 11.01 6.90 11.11
C PHE A 156 10.72 6.46 9.67
N LEU A 157 11.75 6.17 8.91
CA LEU A 157 11.68 5.79 7.50
C LEU A 157 11.96 4.30 7.33
N MET A 158 11.14 3.60 6.56
CA MET A 158 11.29 2.16 6.32
C MET A 158 11.18 1.84 4.82
N ASP A 159 12.30 1.44 4.20
CA ASP A 159 12.40 1.10 2.77
C ASP A 159 12.22 -0.40 2.56
N GLU A 160 11.03 -0.84 2.21
CA GLU A 160 10.67 -2.25 1.98
C GLU A 160 11.21 -3.22 3.04
N PRO A 161 11.01 -2.94 4.35
CA PRO A 161 11.72 -3.66 5.41
C PRO A 161 11.32 -5.13 5.52
N LEU A 162 10.20 -5.55 4.93
CA LEU A 162 9.66 -6.92 5.01
C LEU A 162 9.91 -7.75 3.74
N SER A 163 10.46 -7.15 2.68
CA SER A 163 10.58 -7.79 1.35
C SER A 163 11.42 -9.07 1.35
N ASN A 164 12.44 -9.16 2.21
CA ASN A 164 13.38 -10.28 2.28
C ASN A 164 12.95 -11.40 3.26
N LEU A 165 11.71 -11.35 3.79
CA LEU A 165 11.18 -12.34 4.73
C LEU A 165 10.26 -13.33 4.03
N ASP A 166 10.21 -14.56 4.55
CA ASP A 166 9.19 -15.54 4.18
C ASP A 166 7.77 -15.07 4.61
N ALA A 167 6.74 -15.67 4.01
CA ALA A 167 5.36 -15.24 4.20
C ALA A 167 4.88 -15.28 5.66
N MET A 168 5.25 -16.34 6.41
CA MET A 168 4.82 -16.49 7.80
C MET A 168 5.48 -15.45 8.70
N LEU A 169 6.79 -15.24 8.52
CA LEU A 169 7.54 -14.25 9.28
C LEU A 169 7.09 -12.82 8.95
N ARG A 170 6.73 -12.54 7.68
CA ARG A 170 6.19 -11.26 7.24
C ARG A 170 4.90 -10.91 7.98
N ILE A 171 3.96 -11.85 8.12
CA ILE A 171 2.72 -11.66 8.88
C ILE A 171 3.02 -11.27 10.34
N THR A 172 3.92 -12.01 10.97
CA THR A 172 4.32 -11.74 12.36
C THR A 172 4.97 -10.37 12.51
N MET A 173 5.89 -10.03 11.60
CA MET A 173 6.62 -8.77 11.64
C MET A 173 5.75 -7.54 11.38
N ARG A 174 4.73 -7.65 10.53
CA ARG A 174 3.72 -6.57 10.35
C ARG A 174 3.07 -6.20 11.67
N THR A 175 2.55 -7.21 12.39
CA THR A 175 1.93 -7.00 13.70
C THR A 175 2.89 -6.36 14.70
N GLU A 176 4.15 -6.83 14.73
CA GLU A 176 5.15 -6.28 15.63
C GLU A 176 5.54 -4.83 15.29
N LEU A 177 5.74 -4.51 14.01
CA LEU A 177 6.05 -3.15 13.59
C LEU A 177 4.91 -2.18 13.92
N LYS A 178 3.65 -2.58 13.72
CA LYS A 178 2.49 -1.76 14.10
C LYS A 178 2.42 -1.53 15.61
N ALA A 179 2.71 -2.57 16.43
CA ALA A 179 2.79 -2.44 17.88
C ALA A 179 3.95 -1.54 18.34
N ILE A 180 5.11 -1.63 17.67
CA ILE A 180 6.26 -0.75 17.95
C ILE A 180 5.91 0.70 17.62
N HIS A 181 5.30 0.95 16.46
CA HIS A 181 4.84 2.29 16.09
C HIS A 181 3.88 2.87 17.16
N ALA A 182 2.85 2.11 17.54
CA ALA A 182 1.90 2.53 18.58
C ALA A 182 2.56 2.87 19.93
N ASN A 183 3.68 2.19 20.29
CA ASN A 183 4.41 2.45 21.53
C ASN A 183 5.43 3.60 21.42
N THR A 184 5.89 3.93 20.23
CA THR A 184 6.90 4.97 20.00
C THR A 184 6.29 6.30 19.59
N GLU A 185 5.04 6.28 19.12
CA GLU A 185 4.29 7.43 18.56
C GLU A 185 5.08 8.23 17.52
N ALA A 186 6.14 7.65 16.93
CA ALA A 186 6.98 8.31 15.96
C ALA A 186 6.29 8.40 14.60
N THR A 187 6.32 9.57 13.96
CA THR A 187 5.85 9.73 12.58
C THR A 187 6.61 8.77 11.67
N THR A 188 5.89 7.90 10.97
CA THR A 188 6.48 6.80 10.20
C THR A 188 6.12 6.91 8.73
N VAL A 189 7.13 6.83 7.86
CA VAL A 189 6.94 6.66 6.41
C VAL A 189 7.45 5.28 6.01
N PHE A 190 6.56 4.45 5.53
CA PHE A 190 6.81 3.06 5.16
C PHE A 190 6.65 2.89 3.64
N VAL A 191 7.65 2.37 2.97
CA VAL A 191 7.60 2.06 1.54
C VAL A 191 7.38 0.58 1.35
N THR A 192 6.42 0.22 0.52
CA THR A 192 6.18 -1.17 0.11
C THR A 192 5.57 -1.25 -1.30
N HIS A 193 5.63 -2.42 -1.89
CA HIS A 193 4.85 -2.82 -3.05
C HIS A 193 3.79 -3.90 -2.68
N ASP A 194 3.75 -4.32 -1.42
CA ASP A 194 2.79 -5.31 -0.90
C ASP A 194 1.53 -4.60 -0.39
N GLN A 195 0.41 -4.88 -1.06
CA GLN A 195 -0.89 -4.27 -0.74
C GLN A 195 -1.39 -4.69 0.65
N ALA A 196 -1.14 -5.94 1.06
CA ALA A 196 -1.58 -6.44 2.35
C ALA A 196 -0.82 -5.74 3.51
N GLU A 197 0.44 -5.34 3.29
CA GLU A 197 1.19 -4.50 4.22
C GLU A 197 0.53 -3.12 4.34
N ALA A 198 0.27 -2.47 3.21
CA ALA A 198 -0.33 -1.14 3.18
C ALA A 198 -1.71 -1.13 3.85
N LEU A 199 -2.62 -2.01 3.43
CA LEU A 199 -3.99 -2.07 3.96
C LEU A 199 -4.04 -2.43 5.45
N SER A 200 -3.09 -3.24 5.96
CA SER A 200 -3.12 -3.69 7.37
C SER A 200 -2.41 -2.76 8.34
N MET A 201 -1.47 -1.93 7.88
CA MET A 201 -0.59 -1.15 8.75
C MET A 201 -0.85 0.36 8.70
N ALA A 202 -1.24 0.89 7.55
CA ALA A 202 -1.35 2.33 7.34
C ALA A 202 -2.49 2.99 8.10
N ASP A 203 -2.26 4.22 8.53
CA ASP A 203 -3.31 5.18 8.85
C ASP A 203 -3.77 5.86 7.56
N ARG A 204 -2.83 6.21 6.66
CA ARG A 204 -3.07 6.66 5.29
C ARG A 204 -2.11 5.99 4.31
N ILE A 205 -2.64 5.72 3.11
CA ILE A 205 -1.90 5.17 1.96
C ILE A 205 -1.77 6.25 0.90
N VAL A 206 -0.57 6.40 0.37
CA VAL A 206 -0.26 7.20 -0.82
C VAL A 206 0.02 6.24 -1.96
N VAL A 207 -0.89 6.16 -2.92
CA VAL A 207 -0.70 5.35 -4.12
C VAL A 207 0.06 6.18 -5.15
N MET A 208 1.23 5.69 -5.56
CA MET A 208 2.11 6.35 -6.53
C MET A 208 2.17 5.59 -7.85
N LYS A 209 2.22 6.35 -8.95
CA LYS A 209 2.44 5.84 -10.30
C LYS A 209 3.29 6.83 -11.09
N ASP A 210 4.30 6.36 -11.80
CA ASP A 210 5.12 7.13 -12.74
C ASP A 210 5.69 8.46 -12.16
N GLY A 211 6.04 8.46 -10.87
CA GLY A 211 6.60 9.61 -10.15
C GLY A 211 5.58 10.55 -9.54
N GLU A 212 4.30 10.28 -9.66
CA GLU A 212 3.18 11.11 -9.21
C GLU A 212 2.33 10.41 -8.14
N ILE A 213 1.64 11.20 -7.30
CA ILE A 213 0.59 10.71 -6.41
C ILE A 213 -0.71 10.55 -7.21
N VAL A 214 -1.30 9.36 -7.20
CA VAL A 214 -2.58 9.09 -7.86
C VAL A 214 -3.75 9.20 -6.88
N GLN A 215 -3.56 8.73 -5.64
CA GLN A 215 -4.57 8.82 -4.59
C GLN A 215 -3.89 8.84 -3.22
N VAL A 216 -4.48 9.60 -2.29
CA VAL A 216 -4.15 9.57 -0.86
C VAL A 216 -5.45 9.35 -0.09
N GLY A 217 -5.45 8.44 0.86
CA GLY A 217 -6.64 8.16 1.69
C GLY A 217 -6.35 7.10 2.75
N THR A 218 -7.33 6.85 3.60
CA THR A 218 -7.32 5.72 4.53
C THR A 218 -7.32 4.38 3.75
N PRO A 219 -6.93 3.26 4.36
CA PRO A 219 -7.04 1.94 3.72
C PRO A 219 -8.41 1.67 3.11
N ASP A 220 -9.49 1.99 3.84
CA ASP A 220 -10.87 1.79 3.38
C ASP A 220 -11.21 2.68 2.18
N GLU A 221 -10.83 3.97 2.21
CA GLU A 221 -11.03 4.89 1.08
C GLU A 221 -10.29 4.43 -0.18
N VAL A 222 -9.01 4.01 -0.04
CA VAL A 222 -8.22 3.54 -1.19
C VAL A 222 -8.78 2.23 -1.75
N TYR A 223 -9.32 1.35 -0.90
CA TYR A 223 -9.91 0.08 -1.30
C TYR A 223 -11.30 0.27 -1.92
N ASP A 224 -12.23 0.90 -1.21
CA ASP A 224 -13.65 0.99 -1.61
C ASP A 224 -13.93 2.17 -2.54
N GLN A 225 -13.14 3.24 -2.43
CA GLN A 225 -13.32 4.48 -3.18
C GLN A 225 -12.12 4.77 -4.08
N SER A 226 -11.63 3.74 -4.79
CA SER A 226 -10.51 3.89 -5.73
C SER A 226 -10.79 5.00 -6.73
N ALA A 227 -9.93 6.04 -6.78
CA ALA A 227 -10.14 7.24 -7.59
C ALA A 227 -9.98 7.00 -9.10
N THR A 228 -9.29 5.92 -9.49
CA THR A 228 -9.03 5.60 -10.89
C THR A 228 -9.08 4.11 -11.14
N VAL A 229 -9.27 3.71 -12.40
CA VAL A 229 -9.12 2.33 -12.87
C VAL A 229 -7.76 1.76 -12.45
N PHE A 230 -6.68 2.58 -12.50
CA PHE A 230 -5.37 2.14 -12.06
C PHE A 230 -5.36 1.73 -10.59
N VAL A 231 -5.87 2.57 -9.68
CA VAL A 231 -5.90 2.25 -8.25
C VAL A 231 -6.76 1.02 -8.00
N ALA A 232 -7.95 0.95 -8.58
CA ALA A 232 -8.86 -0.20 -8.44
C ALA A 232 -8.27 -1.51 -8.99
N SER A 233 -7.49 -1.45 -10.07
CA SER A 233 -6.78 -2.61 -10.62
C SER A 233 -5.53 -2.99 -9.82
N PHE A 234 -4.91 -2.03 -9.15
CA PHE A 234 -3.69 -2.24 -8.40
C PHE A 234 -3.96 -2.72 -6.98
N ILE A 235 -5.08 -2.32 -6.35
CA ILE A 235 -5.45 -2.64 -4.98
C ILE A 235 -6.46 -3.80 -4.94
N GLY A 236 -6.13 -4.86 -4.21
CA GLY A 236 -6.97 -6.06 -4.06
C GLY A 236 -6.38 -7.30 -4.72
N THR A 237 -6.65 -8.48 -4.14
CA THR A 237 -6.20 -9.77 -4.66
C THR A 237 -7.34 -10.79 -4.51
N PRO A 238 -8.00 -11.16 -5.60
CA PRO A 238 -7.84 -10.70 -6.99
C PRO A 238 -8.15 -9.20 -7.18
N PRO A 239 -7.68 -8.58 -8.30
CA PRO A 239 -7.99 -7.17 -8.58
C PRO A 239 -9.47 -6.97 -8.95
N THR A 240 -9.92 -5.72 -8.95
CA THR A 240 -11.25 -5.30 -9.44
C THR A 240 -11.47 -5.79 -10.88
N ASN A 241 -12.64 -6.32 -11.15
CA ASN A 241 -13.10 -6.63 -12.51
C ASN A 241 -13.57 -5.37 -13.22
N PHE A 242 -13.28 -5.24 -14.51
CA PHE A 242 -13.68 -4.09 -15.33
C PHE A 242 -14.42 -4.55 -16.58
N ILE A 243 -15.64 -4.05 -16.76
CA ILE A 243 -16.52 -4.33 -17.89
C ILE A 243 -16.79 -3.01 -18.61
N ASP A 244 -16.53 -2.96 -19.92
CA ASP A 244 -16.87 -1.81 -20.75
C ASP A 244 -18.36 -1.82 -21.05
N VAL A 245 -19.05 -0.71 -20.81
CA VAL A 245 -20.50 -0.62 -20.91
C VAL A 245 -20.96 0.63 -21.66
N GLU A 246 -22.16 0.57 -22.19
CA GLU A 246 -22.87 1.69 -22.77
C GLU A 246 -24.11 2.03 -21.92
N LEU A 247 -24.35 3.33 -21.68
CA LEU A 247 -25.57 3.80 -21.03
C LEU A 247 -26.73 3.74 -22.02
N ALA A 248 -27.80 3.05 -21.64
CA ALA A 248 -29.01 2.93 -22.44
C ALA A 248 -30.26 3.23 -21.59
N GLN A 249 -31.33 3.68 -22.25
CA GLN A 249 -32.63 3.80 -21.60
C GLN A 249 -33.60 2.78 -22.18
N GLN A 250 -34.15 1.91 -21.33
CA GLN A 250 -35.08 0.86 -21.69
C GLN A 250 -36.29 0.88 -20.75
N ASN A 251 -37.51 0.82 -21.30
CA ASN A 251 -38.78 0.75 -20.55
C ASN A 251 -38.95 1.81 -19.44
N GLY A 252 -38.28 2.98 -19.58
CA GLY A 252 -38.34 4.07 -18.60
C GLY A 252 -37.24 4.01 -17.52
N SER A 253 -36.42 2.95 -17.48
CA SER A 253 -35.27 2.80 -16.59
C SER A 253 -33.97 3.00 -17.36
N TYR A 254 -32.90 3.38 -16.64
CA TYR A 254 -31.57 3.47 -17.19
C TYR A 254 -30.80 2.17 -16.90
N HIS A 255 -30.02 1.72 -17.86
CA HIS A 255 -29.22 0.51 -17.83
C HIS A 255 -27.82 0.80 -18.29
N VAL A 256 -26.83 0.06 -17.79
CA VAL A 256 -25.53 -0.06 -18.42
C VAL A 256 -25.39 -1.47 -19.01
N ILE A 257 -25.07 -1.52 -20.30
CA ILE A 257 -25.16 -2.74 -21.11
C ILE A 257 -23.82 -3.02 -21.76
N SER A 258 -23.41 -4.29 -21.76
CA SER A 258 -22.37 -4.83 -22.62
C SER A 258 -22.91 -6.00 -23.46
N GLN A 259 -22.04 -6.76 -24.12
CA GLN A 259 -22.48 -7.96 -24.84
C GLN A 259 -23.06 -9.03 -23.92
N ASP A 260 -22.44 -9.21 -22.73
CA ASP A 260 -22.74 -10.30 -21.82
C ASP A 260 -23.41 -9.83 -20.51
N MET A 261 -23.63 -8.51 -20.34
CA MET A 261 -24.16 -7.91 -19.10
C MET A 261 -25.27 -6.89 -19.36
N ASP A 262 -26.34 -6.94 -18.56
CA ASP A 262 -27.37 -5.89 -18.50
C ASP A 262 -27.63 -5.56 -17.01
N LEU A 263 -27.20 -4.38 -16.57
CA LEU A 263 -27.38 -3.91 -15.21
C LEU A 263 -28.35 -2.72 -15.20
N THR A 264 -29.47 -2.88 -14.53
CA THR A 264 -30.41 -1.78 -14.25
C THR A 264 -29.81 -0.86 -13.18
N LEU A 265 -29.77 0.44 -13.46
CA LEU A 265 -29.24 1.45 -12.54
C LEU A 265 -30.34 1.92 -11.57
N ASP A 266 -29.93 2.20 -10.34
CA ASP A 266 -30.76 2.96 -9.42
C ASP A 266 -30.81 4.46 -9.82
N GLU A 267 -31.68 5.25 -9.15
CA GLU A 267 -31.88 6.65 -9.47
C GLU A 267 -30.62 7.51 -9.29
N VAL A 268 -29.77 7.16 -8.29
CA VAL A 268 -28.52 7.88 -7.97
C VAL A 268 -27.45 7.61 -9.02
N GLN A 269 -27.26 6.33 -9.35
CA GLN A 269 -26.33 5.87 -10.37
C GLN A 269 -26.70 6.46 -11.76
N ALA A 270 -27.99 6.39 -12.10
CA ALA A 270 -28.48 6.95 -13.36
C ALA A 270 -28.26 8.47 -13.45
N ALA A 271 -28.58 9.20 -12.38
CA ALA A 271 -28.38 10.65 -12.33
C ALA A 271 -26.89 11.02 -12.49
N LEU A 272 -25.99 10.29 -11.82
CA LEU A 272 -24.55 10.47 -11.87
C LEU A 272 -24.01 10.33 -13.31
N LEU A 273 -24.39 9.24 -14.00
CA LEU A 273 -23.91 8.99 -15.36
C LEU A 273 -24.51 9.95 -16.39
N ILE A 274 -25.79 10.35 -16.20
CA ILE A 274 -26.45 11.35 -17.06
C ILE A 274 -25.79 12.73 -16.90
N GLU A 275 -25.49 13.14 -15.68
CA GLU A 275 -24.82 14.40 -15.39
C GLU A 275 -23.40 14.43 -16.01
N HIS A 276 -22.69 13.31 -15.96
CA HIS A 276 -21.37 13.16 -16.60
C HIS A 276 -21.44 13.29 -18.13
N GLY A 277 -22.57 12.93 -18.75
CA GLY A 277 -22.92 13.28 -20.13
C GLY A 277 -22.21 12.48 -21.22
N LYS A 278 -21.64 11.31 -20.91
CA LYS A 278 -21.08 10.37 -21.89
C LYS A 278 -22.02 9.18 -22.12
N SER A 279 -21.75 8.42 -23.17
CA SER A 279 -22.49 7.20 -23.50
C SER A 279 -21.75 5.92 -23.10
N SER A 280 -20.43 5.98 -22.93
CA SER A 280 -19.60 4.80 -22.67
C SER A 280 -18.83 4.96 -21.36
N TYR A 281 -18.83 3.91 -20.55
CA TYR A 281 -18.25 3.87 -19.22
C TYR A 281 -17.51 2.56 -18.98
N ILE A 282 -16.78 2.48 -17.86
CA ILE A 282 -16.26 1.23 -17.32
C ILE A 282 -16.97 0.98 -15.98
N VAL A 283 -17.58 -0.19 -15.81
CA VAL A 283 -18.06 -0.68 -14.52
C VAL A 283 -16.95 -1.47 -13.87
N GLY A 284 -16.58 -1.09 -12.65
CA GLY A 284 -15.64 -1.81 -11.81
C GLY A 284 -16.38 -2.50 -10.65
N VAL A 285 -16.15 -3.81 -10.45
CA VAL A 285 -16.72 -4.56 -9.33
C VAL A 285 -15.66 -5.44 -8.69
N ARG A 286 -15.56 -5.38 -7.36
CA ARG A 286 -14.64 -6.24 -6.61
C ARG A 286 -15.07 -7.71 -6.72
N PRO A 287 -14.12 -8.67 -6.81
CA PRO A 287 -14.43 -10.10 -6.92
C PRO A 287 -15.32 -10.67 -5.82
N GLU A 288 -15.18 -10.17 -4.59
CA GLU A 288 -15.98 -10.55 -3.41
C GLU A 288 -17.38 -9.94 -3.37
N ASN A 289 -17.64 -8.95 -4.22
CA ASN A 289 -18.94 -8.31 -4.36
C ASN A 289 -19.78 -8.86 -5.54
N ILE A 290 -19.24 -9.83 -6.27
CA ILE A 290 -19.99 -10.55 -7.30
C ILE A 290 -20.56 -11.81 -6.66
N LEU A 291 -21.90 -11.91 -6.66
CA LEU A 291 -22.65 -12.96 -6.01
C LEU A 291 -23.16 -13.97 -7.03
N GLN A 292 -23.14 -15.25 -6.68
CA GLN A 292 -23.88 -16.28 -7.43
C GLN A 292 -25.35 -16.18 -7.09
N VAL A 293 -26.20 -16.16 -8.11
CA VAL A 293 -27.67 -16.01 -7.98
C VAL A 293 -28.39 -17.00 -8.88
N ASP A 294 -29.72 -17.06 -8.80
CA ASP A 294 -30.53 -17.79 -9.74
C ASP A 294 -30.62 -17.03 -11.09
N GLU A 295 -30.94 -17.73 -12.17
CA GLU A 295 -30.98 -17.17 -13.53
C GLU A 295 -31.86 -15.91 -13.65
N GLU A 296 -32.94 -15.86 -12.89
CA GLU A 296 -33.91 -14.75 -12.90
C GLU A 296 -33.36 -13.43 -12.33
N ASP A 297 -32.38 -13.53 -11.42
CA ASP A 297 -31.76 -12.39 -10.73
C ASP A 297 -30.41 -12.01 -11.31
N ALA A 298 -29.98 -12.69 -12.38
CA ALA A 298 -28.66 -12.51 -12.95
C ALA A 298 -28.56 -11.24 -13.79
N VAL A 299 -27.50 -10.46 -13.56
CA VAL A 299 -27.09 -9.34 -14.43
C VAL A 299 -26.11 -9.79 -15.52
N LEU A 300 -25.43 -10.92 -15.29
CA LEU A 300 -24.57 -11.58 -16.27
C LEU A 300 -24.51 -13.09 -16.00
N SER A 301 -24.27 -13.87 -17.05
CA SER A 301 -24.13 -15.32 -16.96
C SER A 301 -22.96 -15.77 -17.81
N ALA A 302 -22.07 -16.59 -17.24
CA ALA A 302 -20.90 -17.05 -17.96
C ALA A 302 -20.50 -18.48 -17.57
N THR A 303 -19.81 -19.15 -18.48
CA THR A 303 -19.29 -20.49 -18.25
C THR A 303 -17.96 -20.41 -17.48
N CYS A 304 -17.85 -21.17 -16.39
CA CYS A 304 -16.60 -21.26 -15.62
C CYS A 304 -15.46 -21.81 -16.46
N LEU A 305 -14.37 -21.05 -16.57
CA LEU A 305 -13.13 -21.48 -17.22
C LEU A 305 -12.30 -22.35 -16.25
N VAL A 306 -12.05 -21.81 -15.06
CA VAL A 306 -11.25 -22.48 -14.03
C VAL A 306 -11.69 -22.04 -12.64
N SER A 307 -11.63 -22.97 -11.71
CA SER A 307 -11.85 -22.72 -10.28
C SER A 307 -10.59 -23.10 -9.51
N GLU A 308 -10.12 -22.16 -8.68
CA GLU A 308 -8.91 -22.26 -7.85
C GLU A 308 -9.32 -22.34 -6.37
N PRO A 309 -9.35 -23.54 -5.74
CA PRO A 309 -9.63 -23.64 -4.31
C PRO A 309 -8.51 -23.04 -3.47
N GLN A 310 -8.86 -22.11 -2.56
CA GLN A 310 -7.95 -21.44 -1.64
C GLN A 310 -8.15 -21.87 -0.17
N GLY A 311 -8.88 -22.96 0.08
CA GLY A 311 -9.20 -23.46 1.41
C GLY A 311 -10.45 -22.80 2.02
N SER A 312 -10.35 -21.54 2.40
CA SER A 312 -11.49 -20.75 2.97
C SER A 312 -12.49 -20.24 1.93
N HIS A 313 -12.09 -20.17 0.68
CA HIS A 313 -12.87 -19.71 -0.47
C HIS A 313 -12.37 -20.36 -1.75
N GLN A 314 -13.02 -20.12 -2.86
CA GLN A 314 -12.54 -20.43 -4.20
C GLN A 314 -12.53 -19.18 -5.06
N ILE A 315 -11.52 -19.05 -5.93
CA ILE A 315 -11.48 -18.02 -6.95
C ILE A 315 -11.97 -18.70 -8.24
N VAL A 316 -13.04 -18.17 -8.82
CA VAL A 316 -13.62 -18.71 -10.05
C VAL A 316 -13.42 -17.69 -11.16
N ALA A 317 -12.91 -18.12 -12.30
CA ALA A 317 -12.62 -17.28 -13.45
C ALA A 317 -13.56 -17.59 -14.61
N PHE A 318 -14.01 -16.54 -15.28
CA PHE A 318 -14.91 -16.56 -16.41
C PHE A 318 -14.37 -15.70 -17.55
N GLU A 319 -14.83 -15.92 -18.77
CA GLU A 319 -14.66 -14.99 -19.87
C GLU A 319 -15.96 -14.22 -20.09
N VAL A 320 -15.89 -12.89 -20.02
CA VAL A 320 -17.00 -11.96 -20.20
C VAL A 320 -16.50 -10.82 -21.07
N ASP A 321 -17.17 -10.53 -22.19
CA ASP A 321 -16.76 -9.49 -23.15
C ASP A 321 -15.27 -9.59 -23.55
N ASP A 322 -14.79 -10.78 -23.87
CA ASP A 322 -13.37 -11.07 -24.19
C ASP A 322 -12.35 -10.73 -23.08
N LYS A 323 -12.82 -10.51 -21.84
CA LYS A 323 -12.01 -10.23 -20.66
C LYS A 323 -12.14 -11.31 -19.59
N LEU A 324 -11.07 -11.50 -18.82
CA LEU A 324 -11.09 -12.42 -17.68
C LEU A 324 -11.75 -11.73 -16.49
N LEU A 325 -12.91 -12.26 -16.06
CA LEU A 325 -13.61 -11.86 -14.84
C LEU A 325 -13.36 -12.90 -13.76
N LYS A 326 -13.09 -12.47 -12.52
CA LYS A 326 -12.87 -13.35 -11.36
C LYS A 326 -13.87 -13.04 -10.25
N ILE A 327 -14.37 -14.08 -9.61
CA ILE A 327 -15.17 -13.93 -8.38
C ILE A 327 -14.50 -14.66 -7.22
N VAL A 328 -14.78 -14.19 -6.00
CA VAL A 328 -14.43 -14.88 -4.76
C VAL A 328 -15.73 -15.52 -4.22
N ALA A 329 -15.83 -16.84 -4.34
CA ALA A 329 -17.00 -17.59 -3.95
C ALA A 329 -16.74 -18.43 -2.67
N PRO A 330 -17.78 -18.83 -1.92
CA PRO A 330 -17.65 -19.77 -0.79
C PRO A 330 -16.93 -21.07 -1.23
N PRO A 331 -16.26 -21.78 -0.30
CA PRO A 331 -15.51 -22.99 -0.66
C PRO A 331 -16.44 -24.16 -1.09
N GLN A 332 -17.75 -24.05 -0.83
CA GLN A 332 -18.80 -25.00 -1.20
C GLN A 332 -20.11 -24.27 -1.54
N PRO A 333 -20.90 -24.75 -2.51
CA PRO A 333 -20.56 -25.85 -3.43
C PRO A 333 -19.38 -25.47 -4.34
N ARG A 334 -18.63 -26.46 -4.81
CA ARG A 334 -17.55 -26.21 -5.79
C ARG A 334 -18.13 -25.90 -7.16
N VAL A 335 -17.60 -24.87 -7.78
CA VAL A 335 -17.82 -24.58 -9.20
C VAL A 335 -16.78 -25.33 -10.01
N ASN A 336 -17.19 -26.03 -11.05
CA ASN A 336 -16.29 -26.79 -11.93
C ASN A 336 -16.15 -26.09 -13.27
N SER A 337 -15.05 -26.35 -13.96
CA SER A 337 -14.89 -25.88 -15.35
C SER A 337 -16.03 -26.44 -16.22
N GLY A 338 -16.66 -25.57 -16.99
CA GLY A 338 -17.82 -25.87 -17.83
C GLY A 338 -19.19 -25.62 -17.16
N ASP A 339 -19.22 -25.38 -15.85
CA ASP A 339 -20.50 -25.03 -15.19
C ASP A 339 -20.95 -23.62 -15.62
N MET A 340 -22.23 -23.45 -15.94
CA MET A 340 -22.85 -22.14 -16.15
C MET A 340 -23.11 -21.52 -14.80
N VAL A 341 -22.68 -20.28 -14.61
CA VAL A 341 -22.86 -19.52 -13.36
C VAL A 341 -23.58 -18.22 -13.66
N HIS A 342 -24.67 -17.99 -12.94
CA HIS A 342 -25.45 -16.77 -12.98
C HIS A 342 -24.98 -15.84 -11.87
N MET A 343 -24.72 -14.58 -12.21
CA MET A 343 -24.03 -13.63 -11.34
C MET A 343 -24.78 -12.31 -11.26
N SER A 344 -24.77 -11.72 -10.07
CA SER A 344 -25.27 -10.37 -9.82
C SER A 344 -24.26 -9.62 -8.95
N PHE A 345 -24.41 -8.32 -8.83
CA PHE A 345 -23.54 -7.50 -8.00
C PHE A 345 -24.21 -7.18 -6.66
N LYS A 346 -23.42 -7.10 -5.60
CA LYS A 346 -23.91 -6.61 -4.33
C LYS A 346 -24.36 -5.16 -4.51
N PRO A 347 -25.59 -4.78 -4.17
CA PRO A 347 -26.10 -3.44 -4.41
C PRO A 347 -25.20 -2.33 -3.88
N GLY A 348 -24.88 -1.34 -4.71
CA GLY A 348 -24.02 -0.22 -4.38
C GLY A 348 -22.51 -0.54 -4.32
N SER A 349 -22.09 -1.71 -4.80
CA SER A 349 -20.67 -2.10 -4.87
C SER A 349 -20.04 -1.78 -6.23
N GLU A 350 -20.82 -1.35 -7.18
CA GLU A 350 -20.37 -0.94 -8.51
C GLU A 350 -19.68 0.42 -8.45
N ALA A 351 -18.53 0.52 -9.10
CA ALA A 351 -17.83 1.77 -9.31
C ALA A 351 -17.85 2.10 -10.80
N PHE A 352 -18.23 3.32 -11.14
CA PHE A 352 -18.25 3.79 -12.53
C PHE A 352 -17.03 4.65 -12.81
N PHE A 353 -16.40 4.43 -13.96
CA PHE A 353 -15.23 5.17 -14.41
C PHE A 353 -15.46 5.71 -15.82
N ASP A 354 -14.96 6.89 -16.05
CA ASP A 354 -14.88 7.46 -17.39
C ASP A 354 -13.94 6.61 -18.26
N LYS A 355 -14.41 6.17 -19.42
CA LYS A 355 -13.67 5.24 -20.29
C LYS A 355 -12.41 5.84 -20.89
N GLU A 356 -12.35 7.17 -21.10
CA GLU A 356 -11.21 7.84 -21.73
C GLU A 356 -10.13 8.19 -20.73
N THR A 357 -10.52 8.68 -19.55
CA THR A 357 -9.59 9.16 -18.51
C THR A 357 -9.25 8.10 -17.47
N GLY A 358 -10.12 7.09 -17.28
CA GLY A 358 -10.02 6.11 -16.21
C GLY A 358 -10.30 6.70 -14.82
N ILE A 359 -10.86 7.91 -14.73
CA ILE A 359 -11.20 8.56 -13.46
C ILE A 359 -12.58 8.06 -13.00
N ARG A 360 -12.75 7.84 -11.69
CA ARG A 360 -14.03 7.49 -11.08
C ARG A 360 -15.00 8.67 -11.19
N ILE A 361 -16.25 8.34 -11.44
CA ILE A 361 -17.38 9.28 -11.57
C ILE A 361 -18.14 9.34 -10.26
#